data_a4b2e524c63d02d8312690273960f2ca
#
_entry.id   a4b2e524c63d02d8312690273960f2ca
#
_cell.length_a   1.000
_cell.length_b   1.000
_cell.length_c   1.000
_cell.angle_alpha   90.00
_cell.angle_beta   90.00
_cell.angle_gamma   90.00
#
_symmetry.space_group_name_H-M   'P 1'
#
loop_
_entity.id
_entity.type
_entity.pdbx_description
1 polymer ?
#
loop_
_entity_poly.entity_id
_entity_poly.type
_entity_poly.pdbx_seq_one_letter_code
_entity_poly.pdbx_strand_id
1 'polypeptide(L)'
;MIKYDVIVIGGGHAGCEAAHAAARMGAKTLLITMKNSSIGQLSCNPAIGGIGKSHLAREVDAMDGLISKIADNSALQRRKLNLSKGPAVHATRIQTCRHAYKKNMQLEIDQQKNLSVHEGIVCSLTTKKGFLSGVKLRDGTDILSKSIVLTAGTFLGGVIHCGEKSEESGRLGDDSSKELESFFRSMNFEIGRLKTGTPPRLLRSSINFSKLLRQDSDKNKPCLSYLYDHYNREPNQINQIPCYITSTNSLTHEIISSNKHLSAIYSGSIISEGPRYCPSIEDKITRFSDKNQHQIFLEPETSDNESIYPNGISTSLPEDIQIKFLRTIEGLERCEIIQPGYAIEYSYFNPTSLHSSLATKTNNNLFFAGQINGTTGYEE
;
A
#
# COMPACT_ATOMS: atom_id res chain seq x y z
N MET A 1 11.18 -25.05 -23.35
CA MET A 1 11.01 -24.14 -22.19
C MET A 1 10.55 -22.77 -22.69
N ILE A 2 9.45 -22.25 -22.18
CA ILE A 2 8.95 -20.92 -22.56
C ILE A 2 9.88 -19.89 -21.94
N LYS A 3 10.45 -19.02 -22.76
CA LYS A 3 11.32 -17.92 -22.30
C LYS A 3 10.59 -16.60 -22.42
N TYR A 4 10.58 -15.82 -21.33
CA TYR A 4 10.06 -14.47 -21.29
C TYR A 4 11.19 -13.44 -21.48
N ASP A 5 10.84 -12.25 -21.93
CA ASP A 5 11.79 -11.14 -21.95
C ASP A 5 11.91 -10.55 -20.56
N VAL A 6 10.77 -10.40 -19.86
CA VAL A 6 10.70 -9.85 -18.50
C VAL A 6 9.84 -10.76 -17.62
N ILE A 7 10.31 -11.05 -16.41
CA ILE A 7 9.50 -11.59 -15.31
C ILE A 7 9.38 -10.49 -14.25
N VAL A 8 8.15 -10.22 -13.81
CA VAL A 8 7.85 -9.31 -12.69
C VAL A 8 7.35 -10.16 -11.52
N ILE A 9 7.96 -10.00 -10.35
CA ILE A 9 7.65 -10.75 -9.12
C ILE A 9 6.86 -9.85 -8.18
N GLY A 10 5.57 -10.11 -7.98
CA GLY A 10 4.66 -9.39 -7.11
C GLY A 10 3.59 -8.62 -7.89
N GLY A 11 2.30 -8.84 -7.56
CA GLY A 11 1.12 -8.25 -8.21
C GLY A 11 0.59 -6.98 -7.52
N GLY A 12 1.40 -6.29 -6.71
CA GLY A 12 1.07 -4.98 -6.15
C GLY A 12 1.14 -3.86 -7.19
N HIS A 13 1.02 -2.59 -6.75
CA HIS A 13 1.02 -1.43 -7.68
C HIS A 13 2.28 -1.37 -8.54
N ALA A 14 3.47 -1.44 -7.92
CA ALA A 14 4.74 -1.42 -8.64
C ALA A 14 4.86 -2.56 -9.66
N GLY A 15 4.36 -3.75 -9.29
CA GLY A 15 4.37 -4.91 -10.19
C GLY A 15 3.40 -4.78 -11.35
N CYS A 16 2.20 -4.29 -11.12
CA CYS A 16 1.23 -4.02 -12.18
C CYS A 16 1.76 -2.97 -13.17
N GLU A 17 2.32 -1.86 -12.67
CA GLU A 17 2.93 -0.82 -13.52
C GLU A 17 4.12 -1.37 -14.32
N ALA A 18 5.04 -2.10 -13.67
CA ALA A 18 6.21 -2.66 -14.35
C ALA A 18 5.82 -3.70 -15.42
N ALA A 19 4.89 -4.60 -15.10
CA ALA A 19 4.45 -5.63 -16.02
C ALA A 19 3.68 -5.05 -17.22
N HIS A 20 2.76 -4.12 -16.95
CA HIS A 20 2.00 -3.44 -17.98
C HIS A 20 2.91 -2.62 -18.91
N ALA A 21 3.82 -1.83 -18.35
CA ALA A 21 4.75 -1.01 -19.14
C ALA A 21 5.64 -1.88 -20.03
N ALA A 22 6.24 -2.96 -19.49
CA ALA A 22 7.08 -3.87 -20.27
C ALA A 22 6.31 -4.54 -21.43
N ALA A 23 5.11 -5.05 -21.13
CA ALA A 23 4.26 -5.71 -22.14
C ALA A 23 3.77 -4.74 -23.22
N ARG A 24 3.37 -3.52 -22.84
CA ARG A 24 2.94 -2.45 -23.74
C ARG A 24 4.05 -2.03 -24.70
N MET A 25 5.30 -2.05 -24.25
CA MET A 25 6.48 -1.80 -25.08
C MET A 25 6.86 -3.00 -25.98
N GLY A 26 6.09 -4.09 -25.98
CA GLY A 26 6.26 -5.25 -26.85
C GLY A 26 7.07 -6.40 -26.24
N ALA A 27 7.54 -6.29 -24.99
CA ALA A 27 8.25 -7.37 -24.33
C ALA A 27 7.29 -8.51 -23.95
N LYS A 28 7.68 -9.77 -24.20
CA LYS A 28 6.94 -10.93 -23.68
C LYS A 28 7.12 -11.01 -22.17
N THR A 29 6.11 -10.62 -21.42
CA THR A 29 6.16 -10.38 -19.99
C THR A 29 5.35 -11.41 -19.21
N LEU A 30 5.88 -11.84 -18.06
CA LEU A 30 5.18 -12.67 -17.08
C LEU A 30 5.10 -11.94 -15.75
N LEU A 31 3.90 -11.74 -15.24
CA LEU A 31 3.65 -11.32 -13.86
C LEU A 31 3.42 -12.55 -12.98
N ILE A 32 4.25 -12.73 -11.95
CA ILE A 32 4.09 -13.82 -10.99
C ILE A 32 3.59 -13.24 -9.67
N THR A 33 2.51 -13.78 -9.16
CA THR A 33 1.90 -13.37 -7.89
C THR A 33 1.47 -14.57 -7.08
N MET A 34 1.43 -14.46 -5.75
CA MET A 34 1.00 -15.55 -4.86
C MET A 34 -0.46 -15.92 -5.07
N LYS A 35 -1.32 -14.93 -5.33
CA LYS A 35 -2.76 -15.11 -5.59
C LYS A 35 -3.19 -14.14 -6.69
N ASN A 36 -3.75 -14.66 -7.77
CA ASN A 36 -4.30 -13.82 -8.85
C ASN A 36 -5.37 -12.85 -8.34
N SER A 37 -6.18 -13.29 -7.39
CA SER A 37 -7.22 -12.48 -6.76
C SER A 37 -6.70 -11.26 -5.99
N SER A 38 -5.39 -11.19 -5.69
CA SER A 38 -4.78 -10.08 -4.95
C SER A 38 -4.09 -9.04 -5.84
N ILE A 39 -4.07 -9.24 -7.17
CA ILE A 39 -3.49 -8.25 -8.11
C ILE A 39 -4.19 -6.89 -7.93
N GLY A 40 -3.38 -5.84 -7.78
CA GLY A 40 -3.86 -4.47 -7.59
C GLY A 40 -4.58 -4.19 -6.27
N GLN A 41 -4.44 -5.05 -5.26
CA GLN A 41 -5.10 -4.84 -3.97
C GLN A 41 -4.47 -3.68 -3.20
N LEU A 42 -5.32 -2.75 -2.77
CA LEU A 42 -4.96 -1.68 -1.83
C LEU A 42 -4.79 -2.26 -0.42
N SER A 43 -3.57 -2.34 0.07
CA SER A 43 -3.26 -3.04 1.34
C SER A 43 -3.51 -2.19 2.58
N CYS A 44 -3.39 -0.86 2.48
CA CYS A 44 -3.51 0.04 3.62
C CYS A 44 -4.59 1.10 3.37
N ASN A 45 -4.21 2.29 2.97
CA ASN A 45 -5.13 3.40 2.72
C ASN A 45 -5.99 3.14 1.48
N PRO A 46 -7.34 3.28 1.53
CA PRO A 46 -8.21 3.16 0.37
C PRO A 46 -8.23 4.44 -0.48
N ALA A 47 -7.09 5.05 -0.71
CA ALA A 47 -6.97 6.29 -1.47
C ALA A 47 -5.65 6.37 -2.23
N ILE A 48 -5.69 7.01 -3.38
CA ILE A 48 -4.52 7.31 -4.23
C ILE A 48 -4.29 8.82 -4.26
N GLY A 49 -3.03 9.23 -4.25
CA GLY A 49 -2.62 10.63 -4.26
C GLY A 49 -2.60 11.26 -2.88
N GLY A 50 -2.62 12.57 -2.86
CA GLY A 50 -2.39 13.39 -1.68
C GLY A 50 -1.10 14.19 -1.76
N ILE A 51 -0.76 14.87 -0.66
CA ILE A 51 0.40 15.77 -0.60
C ILE A 51 1.69 14.96 -0.72
N GLY A 52 2.55 15.35 -1.68
CA GLY A 52 3.82 14.68 -1.95
C GLY A 52 3.69 13.31 -2.65
N LYS A 53 2.47 12.92 -3.04
CA LYS A 53 2.16 11.64 -3.70
C LYS A 53 1.54 11.83 -5.08
N SER A 54 0.52 12.69 -5.19
CA SER A 54 -0.16 12.92 -6.47
C SER A 54 0.75 13.45 -7.57
N HIS A 55 1.85 14.12 -7.23
CA HIS A 55 2.85 14.58 -8.18
C HIS A 55 3.52 13.38 -8.87
N LEU A 56 4.00 12.41 -8.09
CA LEU A 56 4.62 11.18 -8.61
C LEU A 56 3.61 10.31 -9.38
N ALA A 57 2.38 10.17 -8.87
CA ALA A 57 1.33 9.43 -9.56
C ALA A 57 1.01 10.05 -10.94
N ARG A 58 1.05 11.39 -11.05
CA ARG A 58 0.87 12.09 -12.34
C ARG A 58 2.07 11.92 -13.29
N GLU A 59 3.29 11.79 -12.79
CA GLU A 59 4.45 11.46 -13.62
C GLU A 59 4.33 10.06 -14.22
N VAL A 60 3.89 9.09 -13.42
CA VAL A 60 3.60 7.73 -13.91
C VAL A 60 2.45 7.75 -14.93
N ASP A 61 1.39 8.51 -14.67
CA ASP A 61 0.25 8.68 -15.58
C ASP A 61 0.66 9.30 -16.92
N ALA A 62 1.57 10.29 -16.90
CA ALA A 62 2.12 10.92 -18.12
C ALA A 62 2.89 9.91 -19.01
N MET A 63 3.41 8.84 -18.41
CA MET A 63 4.01 7.70 -19.11
C MET A 63 2.99 6.59 -19.44
N ASP A 64 1.70 6.89 -19.38
CA ASP A 64 0.58 5.99 -19.62
C ASP A 64 0.47 4.86 -18.56
N GLY A 65 0.77 5.17 -17.28
CA GLY A 65 0.59 4.27 -16.16
C GLY A 65 -0.87 4.02 -15.79
N LEU A 66 -1.11 3.02 -14.98
CA LEU A 66 -2.45 2.51 -14.63
C LEU A 66 -3.03 3.18 -13.38
N ILE A 67 -2.20 3.44 -12.37
CA ILE A 67 -2.66 3.76 -11.02
C ILE A 67 -3.62 4.95 -10.96
N SER A 68 -3.34 6.03 -11.70
CA SER A 68 -4.18 7.23 -11.73
C SER A 68 -5.50 7.01 -12.46
N LYS A 69 -5.46 6.33 -13.61
CA LYS A 69 -6.66 5.97 -14.40
C LYS A 69 -7.62 5.10 -13.60
N ILE A 70 -7.08 4.09 -12.93
CA ILE A 70 -7.87 3.14 -12.14
C ILE A 70 -8.41 3.81 -10.89
N ALA A 71 -7.64 4.69 -10.24
CA ALA A 71 -8.12 5.47 -9.11
C ALA A 71 -9.33 6.32 -9.49
N ASP A 72 -9.25 7.04 -10.61
CA ASP A 72 -10.37 7.85 -11.11
C ASP A 72 -11.59 7.01 -11.46
N ASN A 73 -11.42 5.84 -12.07
CA ASN A 73 -12.53 4.91 -12.41
C ASN A 73 -13.12 4.20 -11.18
N SER A 74 -12.51 4.34 -10.01
CA SER A 74 -12.92 3.68 -8.77
C SER A 74 -13.25 4.67 -7.66
N ALA A 75 -13.41 5.95 -7.98
CA ALA A 75 -13.48 7.04 -7.03
C ALA A 75 -14.80 7.09 -6.25
N LEU A 76 -14.72 6.99 -4.92
CA LEU A 76 -15.82 7.25 -3.98
C LEU A 76 -15.87 8.72 -3.56
N GLN A 77 -14.71 9.39 -3.45
CA GLN A 77 -14.60 10.80 -3.13
C GLN A 77 -13.39 11.40 -3.84
N ARG A 78 -13.51 12.65 -4.26
CA ARG A 78 -12.49 13.41 -5.00
C ARG A 78 -12.24 14.73 -4.31
N ARG A 79 -10.99 15.00 -3.94
CA ARG A 79 -10.60 16.21 -3.22
C ARG A 79 -9.32 16.82 -3.77
N LYS A 80 -9.28 18.15 -3.84
CA LYS A 80 -8.05 18.93 -3.96
C LYS A 80 -7.62 19.40 -2.58
N LEU A 81 -6.41 19.07 -2.18
CA LEU A 81 -5.83 19.38 -0.88
C LEU A 81 -4.96 20.64 -0.97
N ASN A 82 -4.78 21.31 0.18
CA ASN A 82 -3.90 22.49 0.34
C ASN A 82 -4.27 23.70 -0.52
N LEU A 83 -5.55 23.89 -0.86
CA LEU A 83 -5.99 25.03 -1.67
C LEU A 83 -5.69 26.40 -1.04
N SER A 84 -5.53 26.48 0.30
CA SER A 84 -5.13 27.69 1.00
C SER A 84 -3.63 28.00 0.93
N LYS A 85 -2.85 27.14 0.28
CA LYS A 85 -1.39 27.28 0.11
C LYS A 85 -1.04 27.60 -1.35
N GLY A 86 0.25 27.82 -1.64
CA GLY A 86 0.69 28.03 -3.00
C GLY A 86 0.47 26.83 -3.91
N PRO A 87 0.34 27.01 -5.25
CA PRO A 87 0.00 25.95 -6.20
C PRO A 87 0.95 24.75 -6.19
N ALA A 88 2.21 24.96 -5.85
CA ALA A 88 3.22 23.89 -5.81
C ALA A 88 2.92 22.76 -4.82
N VAL A 89 2.08 23.02 -3.81
CA VAL A 89 1.66 22.02 -2.81
C VAL A 89 0.19 21.62 -2.95
N HIS A 90 -0.49 22.06 -4.01
CA HIS A 90 -1.82 21.56 -4.33
C HIS A 90 -1.71 20.08 -4.72
N ALA A 91 -2.58 19.26 -4.18
CA ALA A 91 -2.56 17.82 -4.42
C ALA A 91 -3.97 17.29 -4.66
N THR A 92 -4.11 16.37 -5.60
CA THR A 92 -5.36 15.61 -5.80
C THR A 92 -5.31 14.35 -4.95
N ARG A 93 -6.42 14.05 -4.28
CA ARG A 93 -6.61 12.81 -3.52
C ARG A 93 -7.93 12.16 -3.93
N ILE A 94 -7.84 10.93 -4.32
CA ILE A 94 -8.98 10.11 -4.73
C ILE A 94 -9.19 9.01 -3.70
N GLN A 95 -10.29 9.08 -2.97
CA GLN A 95 -10.77 7.98 -2.15
C GLN A 95 -11.38 6.94 -3.07
N THR A 96 -10.92 5.69 -3.01
CA THR A 96 -11.27 4.65 -3.98
C THR A 96 -12.11 3.53 -3.34
N CYS A 97 -13.01 2.95 -4.11
CA CYS A 97 -13.62 1.68 -3.79
C CYS A 97 -12.61 0.56 -4.01
N ARG A 98 -12.19 -0.13 -2.93
CA ARG A 98 -11.20 -1.23 -3.00
C ARG A 98 -11.59 -2.32 -3.99
N HIS A 99 -12.86 -2.71 -4.01
CA HIS A 99 -13.36 -3.76 -4.90
C HIS A 99 -13.30 -3.32 -6.36
N ALA A 100 -13.77 -2.10 -6.66
CA ALA A 100 -13.74 -1.55 -8.01
C ALA A 100 -12.29 -1.32 -8.48
N TYR A 101 -11.43 -0.78 -7.62
CA TYR A 101 -10.02 -0.55 -7.94
C TYR A 101 -9.31 -1.86 -8.31
N LYS A 102 -9.44 -2.87 -7.45
CA LYS A 102 -8.85 -4.19 -7.68
C LYS A 102 -9.37 -4.82 -8.97
N LYS A 103 -10.70 -4.82 -9.18
CA LYS A 103 -11.33 -5.35 -10.39
C LYS A 103 -10.83 -4.65 -11.65
N ASN A 104 -10.78 -3.32 -11.64
CA ASN A 104 -10.32 -2.54 -12.79
C ASN A 104 -8.82 -2.80 -13.07
N MET A 105 -7.97 -2.92 -12.03
CA MET A 105 -6.56 -3.28 -12.22
C MET A 105 -6.41 -4.67 -12.86
N GLN A 106 -7.17 -5.65 -12.39
CA GLN A 106 -7.14 -7.00 -12.94
C GLN A 106 -7.57 -7.01 -14.40
N LEU A 107 -8.63 -6.26 -14.77
CA LEU A 107 -9.08 -6.14 -16.14
C LEU A 107 -8.00 -5.55 -17.08
N GLU A 108 -7.31 -4.49 -16.65
CA GLU A 108 -6.22 -3.88 -17.43
C GLU A 108 -5.05 -4.86 -17.63
N ILE A 109 -4.68 -5.61 -16.58
CA ILE A 109 -3.62 -6.62 -16.65
C ILE A 109 -4.02 -7.78 -17.58
N ASP A 110 -5.26 -8.27 -17.48
CA ASP A 110 -5.75 -9.41 -18.28
C ASP A 110 -5.89 -9.04 -19.77
N GLN A 111 -6.25 -7.79 -20.08
CA GLN A 111 -6.43 -7.32 -21.46
C GLN A 111 -5.11 -6.91 -22.14
N GLN A 112 -4.04 -6.73 -21.38
CA GLN A 112 -2.76 -6.27 -21.93
C GLN A 112 -2.11 -7.35 -22.81
N LYS A 113 -1.91 -7.04 -24.09
CA LYS A 113 -1.16 -7.92 -25.02
C LYS A 113 0.26 -8.12 -24.52
N ASN A 114 0.84 -9.29 -24.82
CA ASN A 114 2.18 -9.71 -24.42
C ASN A 114 2.38 -9.89 -22.91
N LEU A 115 1.34 -9.76 -22.08
CA LEU A 115 1.36 -10.01 -20.64
C LEU A 115 0.66 -11.33 -20.32
N SER A 116 1.34 -12.17 -19.56
CA SER A 116 0.77 -13.38 -18.96
C SER A 116 0.85 -13.26 -17.44
N VAL A 117 -0.11 -13.86 -16.75
CA VAL A 117 -0.11 -13.95 -15.29
C VAL A 117 0.08 -15.40 -14.87
N HIS A 118 0.87 -15.61 -13.81
CA HIS A 118 1.09 -16.93 -13.21
C HIS A 118 0.91 -16.83 -11.68
N GLU A 119 0.04 -17.67 -11.13
CA GLU A 119 -0.11 -17.81 -9.70
C GLU A 119 0.95 -18.76 -9.17
N GLY A 120 1.84 -18.26 -8.31
CA GLY A 120 2.93 -19.06 -7.76
C GLY A 120 3.79 -18.24 -6.79
N ILE A 121 4.59 -18.97 -6.01
CA ILE A 121 5.49 -18.40 -5.02
C ILE A 121 6.91 -18.54 -5.52
N VAL A 122 7.57 -17.41 -5.78
CA VAL A 122 8.99 -17.38 -6.15
C VAL A 122 9.84 -17.53 -4.89
N CYS A 123 10.68 -18.58 -4.87
CA CYS A 123 11.56 -18.86 -3.73
C CYS A 123 13.02 -18.43 -3.99
N SER A 124 13.46 -18.43 -5.26
CA SER A 124 14.82 -18.02 -5.62
C SER A 124 14.90 -17.59 -7.07
N LEU A 125 16.04 -17.01 -7.45
CA LEU A 125 16.39 -16.77 -8.84
C LEU A 125 17.31 -17.86 -9.36
N THR A 126 17.21 -18.16 -10.65
CA THR A 126 18.08 -19.13 -11.31
C THR A 126 19.22 -18.44 -12.05
N THR A 127 20.38 -19.08 -12.08
CA THR A 127 21.57 -18.57 -12.78
C THR A 127 22.06 -19.55 -13.85
N LYS A 128 22.58 -19.01 -14.95
CA LYS A 128 23.26 -19.79 -15.99
C LYS A 128 24.57 -19.10 -16.34
N LYS A 129 25.69 -19.82 -16.19
CA LYS A 129 27.04 -19.26 -16.45
C LYS A 129 27.30 -17.95 -15.66
N GLY A 130 26.84 -17.87 -14.41
CA GLY A 130 27.01 -16.68 -13.55
C GLY A 130 26.03 -15.51 -13.78
N PHE A 131 25.16 -15.59 -14.79
CA PHE A 131 24.13 -14.59 -15.06
C PHE A 131 22.74 -15.06 -14.62
N LEU A 132 21.93 -14.17 -14.11
CA LEU A 132 20.53 -14.48 -13.81
C LEU A 132 19.79 -14.84 -15.09
N SER A 133 19.03 -15.93 -15.05
CA SER A 133 18.39 -16.53 -16.21
C SER A 133 16.90 -16.82 -16.03
N GLY A 134 16.34 -16.56 -14.85
CA GLY A 134 14.95 -16.83 -14.52
C GLY A 134 14.67 -16.90 -13.03
N VAL A 135 13.56 -17.53 -12.70
CA VAL A 135 13.09 -17.71 -11.32
C VAL A 135 12.77 -19.18 -11.06
N LYS A 136 12.83 -19.57 -9.78
CA LYS A 136 12.39 -20.88 -9.30
C LYS A 136 11.20 -20.69 -8.38
N LEU A 137 10.12 -21.43 -8.66
CA LEU A 137 8.92 -21.46 -7.84
C LEU A 137 9.03 -22.48 -6.69
N ARG A 138 8.17 -22.35 -5.69
CA ARG A 138 8.10 -23.27 -4.54
C ARG A 138 7.75 -24.71 -4.95
N ASP A 139 6.99 -24.90 -6.00
CA ASP A 139 6.66 -26.22 -6.57
C ASP A 139 7.80 -26.87 -7.35
N GLY A 140 8.96 -26.20 -7.44
CA GLY A 140 10.14 -26.65 -8.16
C GLY A 140 10.20 -26.22 -9.63
N THR A 141 9.19 -25.55 -10.15
CA THR A 141 9.16 -25.07 -11.54
C THR A 141 10.18 -23.97 -11.79
N ASP A 142 11.00 -24.12 -12.84
CA ASP A 142 11.91 -23.09 -13.32
C ASP A 142 11.31 -22.35 -14.52
N ILE A 143 11.27 -21.02 -14.45
CA ILE A 143 10.78 -20.17 -15.54
C ILE A 143 11.90 -19.23 -15.98
N LEU A 144 12.24 -19.28 -17.29
CA LEU A 144 13.36 -18.52 -17.83
C LEU A 144 12.96 -17.12 -18.29
N SER A 145 13.84 -16.13 -18.05
CA SER A 145 13.70 -14.77 -18.57
C SER A 145 15.05 -14.12 -18.87
N LYS A 146 15.01 -13.04 -19.64
CA LYS A 146 16.18 -12.18 -19.89
C LYS A 146 16.39 -11.18 -18.74
N SER A 147 15.31 -10.66 -18.16
CA SER A 147 15.33 -9.68 -17.07
C SER A 147 14.28 -10.02 -16.01
N ILE A 148 14.56 -9.62 -14.78
CA ILE A 148 13.69 -9.85 -13.62
C ILE A 148 13.47 -8.52 -12.92
N VAL A 149 12.21 -8.21 -12.58
CA VAL A 149 11.82 -7.05 -11.77
C VAL A 149 11.21 -7.56 -10.47
N LEU A 150 11.84 -7.24 -9.35
CA LEU A 150 11.32 -7.57 -8.03
C LEU A 150 10.48 -6.40 -7.48
N THR A 151 9.24 -6.68 -7.10
CA THR A 151 8.26 -5.72 -6.58
C THR A 151 7.50 -6.28 -5.37
N ALA A 152 8.22 -6.95 -4.47
CA ALA A 152 7.62 -7.75 -3.38
C ALA A 152 6.95 -6.92 -2.27
N GLY A 153 7.07 -5.59 -2.26
CA GLY A 153 6.42 -4.72 -1.29
C GLY A 153 6.73 -5.12 0.16
N THR A 154 5.68 -5.24 0.99
CA THR A 154 5.80 -5.66 2.40
C THR A 154 5.91 -7.17 2.59
N PHE A 155 5.89 -7.95 1.51
CA PHE A 155 5.91 -9.42 1.59
C PHE A 155 7.31 -9.99 1.80
N LEU A 156 8.38 -9.30 1.42
CA LEU A 156 9.75 -9.77 1.58
C LEU A 156 10.15 -9.80 3.06
N GLY A 157 10.17 -11.00 3.65
CA GLY A 157 10.43 -11.18 5.07
C GLY A 157 9.45 -10.45 5.98
N GLY A 158 8.18 -10.32 5.55
CA GLY A 158 7.14 -9.60 6.26
C GLY A 158 6.77 -10.28 7.58
N VAL A 159 6.58 -9.47 8.64
CA VAL A 159 6.09 -9.89 9.97
C VAL A 159 5.08 -8.87 10.45
N ILE A 160 3.88 -9.33 10.76
CA ILE A 160 2.80 -8.53 11.33
C ILE A 160 2.90 -8.56 12.87
N HIS A 161 2.60 -7.41 13.50
CA HIS A 161 2.59 -7.26 14.95
C HIS A 161 1.31 -6.58 15.42
N CYS A 162 0.64 -7.17 16.41
CA CYS A 162 -0.51 -6.61 17.11
C CYS A 162 -0.39 -6.92 18.61
N GLY A 163 -0.02 -5.92 19.41
CA GLY A 163 0.43 -6.14 20.77
C GLY A 163 1.65 -7.06 20.83
N GLU A 164 1.60 -8.06 21.68
CA GLU A 164 2.65 -9.08 21.83
C GLU A 164 2.60 -10.18 20.75
N LYS A 165 1.51 -10.23 19.97
CA LYS A 165 1.35 -11.24 18.91
C LYS A 165 2.13 -10.82 17.68
N SER A 166 2.87 -11.78 17.10
CA SER A 166 3.54 -11.62 15.82
C SER A 166 3.27 -12.82 14.91
N GLU A 167 3.18 -12.56 13.60
CA GLU A 167 2.92 -13.56 12.57
C GLU A 167 3.74 -13.27 11.34
N GLU A 168 4.40 -14.30 10.77
CA GLU A 168 5.11 -14.19 9.48
C GLU A 168 4.08 -14.02 8.35
N SER A 169 3.89 -12.80 7.89
CA SER A 169 2.88 -12.44 6.92
C SER A 169 3.27 -11.17 6.16
N GLY A 170 3.00 -11.11 4.87
CA GLY A 170 3.18 -9.91 4.06
C GLY A 170 2.03 -8.91 4.21
N ARG A 171 0.88 -9.39 4.59
CA ARG A 171 -0.37 -8.69 4.88
C ARG A 171 -1.28 -9.64 5.65
N LEU A 172 -2.15 -9.13 6.51
CA LEU A 172 -3.05 -9.97 7.31
C LEU A 172 -3.81 -10.97 6.42
N GLY A 173 -3.65 -12.27 6.73
CA GLY A 173 -4.23 -13.39 6.00
C GLY A 173 -3.47 -13.82 4.73
N ASP A 174 -2.27 -13.31 4.50
CA ASP A 174 -1.40 -13.69 3.38
C ASP A 174 0.00 -14.13 3.85
N ASP A 175 0.61 -15.06 3.13
CA ASP A 175 1.96 -15.55 3.43
C ASP A 175 3.04 -14.47 3.28
N SER A 176 4.21 -14.72 3.87
CA SER A 176 5.44 -13.94 3.67
C SER A 176 6.36 -14.60 2.62
N SER A 177 7.19 -13.82 1.92
CA SER A 177 8.22 -14.30 0.99
C SER A 177 9.56 -14.54 1.69
N LYS A 178 9.58 -15.38 2.71
CA LYS A 178 10.77 -15.65 3.53
C LYS A 178 11.88 -16.39 2.79
N GLU A 179 11.52 -17.38 1.96
CA GLU A 179 12.49 -18.12 1.17
C GLU A 179 13.22 -17.19 0.19
N LEU A 180 12.48 -16.29 -0.46
CA LEU A 180 13.06 -15.32 -1.39
C LEU A 180 13.96 -14.31 -0.66
N GLU A 181 13.58 -13.86 0.53
CA GLU A 181 14.43 -13.02 1.38
C GLU A 181 15.74 -13.74 1.73
N SER A 182 15.65 -15.00 2.19
CA SER A 182 16.82 -15.82 2.54
C SER A 182 17.76 -16.02 1.33
N PHE A 183 17.18 -16.21 0.14
CA PHE A 183 17.95 -16.27 -1.10
C PHE A 183 18.73 -14.98 -1.35
N PHE A 184 18.11 -13.79 -1.24
CA PHE A 184 18.80 -12.52 -1.44
C PHE A 184 19.89 -12.26 -0.39
N ARG A 185 19.67 -12.67 0.87
CA ARG A 185 20.72 -12.63 1.90
C ARG A 185 21.93 -13.48 1.54
N SER A 186 21.72 -14.68 0.96
CA SER A 186 22.80 -15.54 0.50
C SER A 186 23.59 -14.97 -0.69
N MET A 187 22.98 -14.04 -1.46
CA MET A 187 23.62 -13.30 -2.54
C MET A 187 24.38 -12.05 -2.06
N ASN A 188 24.53 -11.85 -0.75
CA ASN A 188 25.20 -10.69 -0.13
C ASN A 188 24.57 -9.33 -0.48
N PHE A 189 23.26 -9.28 -0.73
CA PHE A 189 22.55 -8.01 -0.80
C PHE A 189 22.45 -7.39 0.61
N GLU A 190 22.71 -6.09 0.68
CA GLU A 190 22.46 -5.32 1.90
C GLU A 190 20.96 -5.15 2.10
N ILE A 191 20.41 -5.88 3.07
CA ILE A 191 18.98 -5.90 3.40
C ILE A 191 18.78 -5.25 4.76
N GLY A 192 18.08 -4.14 4.78
CA GLY A 192 17.58 -3.50 5.99
C GLY A 192 16.13 -3.88 6.30
N ARG A 193 15.61 -3.33 7.41
CA ARG A 193 14.23 -3.52 7.84
C ARG A 193 13.52 -2.17 7.90
N LEU A 194 12.29 -2.12 7.42
CA LEU A 194 11.39 -0.97 7.54
C LEU A 194 10.06 -1.40 8.14
N LYS A 195 9.35 -0.47 8.76
CA LYS A 195 8.03 -0.70 9.33
C LYS A 195 6.99 0.22 8.73
N THR A 196 5.77 -0.26 8.60
CA THR A 196 4.59 0.56 8.36
C THR A 196 3.45 0.05 9.25
N GLY A 197 2.31 0.75 9.26
CA GLY A 197 1.18 0.36 10.09
C GLY A 197 -0.15 0.70 9.44
N THR A 198 -1.19 0.05 9.89
CA THR A 198 -2.56 0.29 9.43
C THR A 198 -3.49 0.45 10.64
N PRO A 199 -4.52 1.30 10.55
CA PRO A 199 -5.54 1.39 11.59
C PRO A 199 -6.48 0.20 11.55
N PRO A 200 -7.29 0.00 12.59
CA PRO A 200 -8.37 -0.99 12.57
C PRO A 200 -9.38 -0.68 11.46
N ARG A 201 -10.18 -1.64 11.06
CA ARG A 201 -11.36 -1.45 10.21
C ARG A 201 -12.59 -1.51 11.08
N LEU A 202 -13.51 -0.58 10.86
CA LEU A 202 -14.71 -0.42 11.68
C LEU A 202 -15.97 -0.78 10.88
N LEU A 203 -16.92 -1.45 11.54
CA LEU A 203 -18.23 -1.71 10.98
C LEU A 203 -19.01 -0.40 10.88
N ARG A 204 -19.44 -0.01 9.67
CA ARG A 204 -20.12 1.26 9.44
C ARG A 204 -21.38 1.44 10.27
N SER A 205 -22.20 0.40 10.39
CA SER A 205 -23.48 0.43 11.14
C SER A 205 -23.30 0.72 12.64
N SER A 206 -22.08 0.52 13.18
CA SER A 206 -21.74 0.77 14.57
C SER A 206 -21.29 2.22 14.85
N ILE A 207 -21.24 3.08 13.82
CA ILE A 207 -20.76 4.46 13.91
C ILE A 207 -21.92 5.45 13.91
N ASN A 208 -21.91 6.40 14.82
CA ASN A 208 -22.89 7.48 14.86
C ASN A 208 -22.43 8.70 14.07
N PHE A 209 -22.72 8.71 12.77
CA PHE A 209 -22.33 9.79 11.85
C PHE A 209 -23.05 11.12 12.10
N SER A 210 -24.19 11.13 12.82
CA SER A 210 -24.97 12.37 13.05
C SER A 210 -24.24 13.41 13.89
N LYS A 211 -23.23 12.98 14.66
CA LYS A 211 -22.39 13.85 15.48
C LYS A 211 -21.15 14.37 14.75
N LEU A 212 -20.85 13.87 13.54
CA LEU A 212 -19.57 14.03 12.86
C LEU A 212 -19.64 15.07 11.76
N LEU A 213 -18.53 15.75 11.53
CA LEU A 213 -18.40 16.70 10.42
C LEU A 213 -18.34 15.93 9.10
N ARG A 214 -19.35 16.13 8.26
CA ARG A 214 -19.41 15.53 6.93
C ARG A 214 -18.46 16.25 5.97
N GLN A 215 -17.74 15.47 5.16
CA GLN A 215 -16.85 15.97 4.11
C GLN A 215 -17.23 15.35 2.77
N ASP A 216 -17.83 16.13 1.89
CA ASP A 216 -18.22 15.73 0.54
C ASP A 216 -17.05 15.84 -0.46
N SER A 217 -17.22 15.26 -1.65
CA SER A 217 -16.35 15.52 -2.80
C SER A 217 -16.36 17.00 -3.19
N ASP A 218 -15.27 17.44 -3.79
CA ASP A 218 -15.23 18.77 -4.40
C ASP A 218 -16.21 18.86 -5.59
N LYS A 219 -16.90 19.99 -5.74
CA LYS A 219 -17.92 20.19 -6.78
C LYS A 219 -17.36 20.03 -8.20
N ASN A 220 -16.10 20.42 -8.42
CA ASN A 220 -15.40 20.31 -9.70
C ASN A 220 -14.82 18.91 -9.96
N LYS A 221 -15.03 17.96 -9.07
CA LYS A 221 -14.61 16.55 -9.20
C LYS A 221 -13.22 16.37 -9.81
N PRO A 222 -12.15 16.83 -9.15
CA PRO A 222 -10.81 16.78 -9.71
C PRO A 222 -10.41 15.33 -10.02
N CYS A 223 -9.72 15.14 -11.15
CA CYS A 223 -9.17 13.85 -11.55
C CYS A 223 -7.66 13.80 -11.28
N LEU A 224 -7.13 12.60 -11.12
CA LEU A 224 -5.71 12.35 -10.96
C LEU A 224 -5.04 12.11 -12.32
N SER A 225 -5.71 11.40 -13.24
CA SER A 225 -5.19 11.12 -14.57
C SER A 225 -5.41 12.28 -15.54
N TYR A 226 -4.39 12.58 -16.33
CA TYR A 226 -4.46 13.52 -17.46
C TYR A 226 -5.49 13.09 -18.51
N LEU A 227 -5.76 11.80 -18.61
CA LEU A 227 -6.76 11.27 -19.54
C LEU A 227 -8.15 11.91 -19.33
N TYR A 228 -8.50 12.17 -18.07
CA TYR A 228 -9.80 12.74 -17.70
C TYR A 228 -9.73 14.26 -17.50
N ASP A 229 -8.62 14.75 -16.97
CA ASP A 229 -8.43 16.18 -16.65
C ASP A 229 -8.16 17.03 -17.92
N HIS A 230 -7.42 16.48 -18.91
CA HIS A 230 -6.98 17.22 -20.09
C HIS A 230 -7.70 16.83 -21.39
N TYR A 231 -8.05 15.57 -21.56
CA TYR A 231 -8.66 15.07 -22.81
C TYR A 231 -10.18 15.00 -22.78
N ASN A 232 -10.84 15.59 -21.77
CA ASN A 232 -12.30 15.64 -21.60
C ASN A 232 -12.99 14.27 -21.69
N ARG A 233 -12.32 13.21 -21.28
CA ARG A 233 -12.95 11.90 -21.08
C ARG A 233 -13.53 11.86 -19.67
N GLU A 234 -14.64 11.16 -19.50
CA GLU A 234 -15.24 10.96 -18.19
C GLU A 234 -14.82 9.60 -17.63
N PRO A 235 -14.34 9.53 -16.37
CA PRO A 235 -14.13 8.26 -15.71
C PRO A 235 -15.48 7.59 -15.41
N ASN A 236 -15.46 6.28 -15.17
CA ASN A 236 -16.62 5.54 -14.73
C ASN A 236 -17.24 6.22 -13.51
N GLN A 237 -18.55 6.42 -13.54
CA GLN A 237 -19.25 7.07 -12.43
C GLN A 237 -19.63 6.01 -11.40
N ILE A 238 -19.04 6.13 -10.21
CA ILE A 238 -19.46 5.44 -8.99
C ILE A 238 -20.18 6.47 -8.11
N ASN A 239 -21.23 6.05 -7.40
CA ASN A 239 -21.89 6.91 -6.45
C ASN A 239 -20.91 7.48 -5.43
N GLN A 240 -20.85 8.80 -5.34
CA GLN A 240 -19.95 9.48 -4.40
C GLN A 240 -20.42 9.26 -2.97
N ILE A 241 -19.49 8.89 -2.08
CA ILE A 241 -19.76 8.63 -0.67
C ILE A 241 -18.92 9.63 0.14
N PRO A 242 -19.52 10.37 1.08
CA PRO A 242 -18.78 11.32 1.91
C PRO A 242 -17.86 10.60 2.89
N CYS A 243 -16.73 11.22 3.21
CA CYS A 243 -15.97 10.93 4.41
C CYS A 243 -16.51 11.72 5.59
N TYR A 244 -16.12 11.36 6.80
CA TYR A 244 -16.48 12.09 8.01
C TYR A 244 -15.22 12.37 8.82
N ILE A 245 -15.27 13.41 9.64
CA ILE A 245 -14.15 13.87 10.44
C ILE A 245 -14.53 13.79 11.91
N THR A 246 -13.64 13.22 12.70
CA THR A 246 -13.64 13.23 14.15
C THR A 246 -12.23 13.47 14.69
N SER A 247 -12.01 13.40 15.98
CA SER A 247 -10.70 13.55 16.60
C SER A 247 -10.58 12.74 17.88
N THR A 248 -9.34 12.40 18.24
CA THR A 248 -9.01 11.90 19.57
C THR A 248 -9.29 12.99 20.63
N ASN A 249 -9.32 12.60 21.88
CA ASN A 249 -9.49 13.49 23.05
C ASN A 249 -8.53 13.08 24.18
N SER A 250 -8.55 13.80 25.29
CA SER A 250 -7.65 13.55 26.43
C SER A 250 -7.80 12.13 27.00
N LEU A 251 -9.03 11.59 27.09
CA LEU A 251 -9.27 10.22 27.56
C LEU A 251 -8.70 9.18 26.58
N THR A 252 -8.82 9.42 25.26
CA THR A 252 -8.18 8.62 24.24
C THR A 252 -6.66 8.58 24.46
N HIS A 253 -6.06 9.76 24.66
CA HIS A 253 -4.60 9.89 24.88
C HIS A 253 -4.14 9.21 26.17
N GLU A 254 -4.91 9.30 27.25
CA GLU A 254 -4.63 8.65 28.54
C GLU A 254 -4.59 7.12 28.37
N ILE A 255 -5.62 6.51 27.75
CA ILE A 255 -5.68 5.07 27.52
C ILE A 255 -4.47 4.61 26.67
N ILE A 256 -4.15 5.31 25.58
CA ILE A 256 -3.04 4.95 24.73
C ILE A 256 -1.70 5.08 25.47
N SER A 257 -1.49 6.18 26.19
CA SER A 257 -0.24 6.43 26.92
C SER A 257 0.02 5.41 28.03
N SER A 258 -1.01 5.06 28.79
CA SER A 258 -0.93 4.05 29.87
C SER A 258 -0.64 2.64 29.36
N ASN A 259 -1.02 2.34 28.12
CA ASN A 259 -0.83 1.02 27.50
C ASN A 259 0.27 0.99 26.43
N LYS A 260 1.00 2.10 26.26
CA LYS A 260 2.01 2.24 25.20
C LYS A 260 3.08 1.13 25.21
N HIS A 261 3.45 0.64 26.38
CA HIS A 261 4.41 -0.45 26.56
C HIS A 261 3.98 -1.78 25.94
N LEU A 262 2.68 -1.96 25.65
CA LEU A 262 2.11 -3.14 24.97
C LEU A 262 2.17 -3.00 23.44
N SER A 263 2.50 -1.83 22.90
CA SER A 263 2.67 -1.64 21.46
C SER A 263 3.97 -2.27 20.99
N ALA A 264 3.94 -3.02 19.89
CA ALA A 264 5.13 -3.67 19.33
C ALA A 264 6.29 -2.67 19.03
N ILE A 265 5.96 -1.42 18.74
CA ILE A 265 6.94 -0.35 18.48
C ILE A 265 7.65 0.06 19.77
N TYR A 266 6.92 0.11 20.90
CA TYR A 266 7.44 0.61 22.18
C TYR A 266 7.89 -0.49 23.13
N SER A 267 7.49 -1.74 22.90
CA SER A 267 8.02 -2.92 23.61
C SER A 267 9.43 -3.33 23.14
N GLY A 268 9.91 -2.78 22.02
CA GLY A 268 11.17 -3.18 21.39
C GLY A 268 11.04 -4.37 20.45
N SER A 269 9.83 -4.89 20.22
CA SER A 269 9.60 -5.98 19.24
C SER A 269 9.87 -5.52 17.80
N ILE A 270 9.66 -4.24 17.51
CA ILE A 270 10.01 -3.60 16.24
C ILE A 270 11.07 -2.54 16.52
N ILE A 271 12.25 -2.69 15.89
CA ILE A 271 13.38 -1.75 16.02
C ILE A 271 13.49 -0.86 14.76
N SER A 272 12.88 -1.27 13.67
CA SER A 272 12.97 -0.60 12.37
C SER A 272 12.18 0.71 12.33
N GLU A 273 12.67 1.64 11.50
CA GLU A 273 12.00 2.91 11.25
C GLU A 273 11.00 2.80 10.07
N GLY A 274 10.08 3.77 9.99
CA GLY A 274 9.21 3.90 8.82
C GLY A 274 9.95 4.52 7.64
N PRO A 275 9.69 4.08 6.39
CA PRO A 275 10.32 4.66 5.20
C PRO A 275 9.92 6.13 4.99
N ARG A 276 8.82 6.54 5.55
CA ARG A 276 8.29 7.90 5.56
C ARG A 276 7.67 8.20 6.91
N TYR A 277 7.42 9.48 7.19
CA TYR A 277 6.67 9.88 8.35
C TYR A 277 5.21 9.39 8.26
N CYS A 278 5.00 8.14 8.69
CA CYS A 278 3.68 7.54 8.90
C CYS A 278 3.57 7.18 10.39
N PRO A 279 3.32 8.18 11.27
CA PRO A 279 3.32 7.94 12.70
C PRO A 279 2.10 7.11 13.09
N SER A 280 2.33 6.16 13.99
CA SER A 280 1.24 5.54 14.73
C SER A 280 0.55 6.57 15.62
N ILE A 281 -0.62 6.24 16.15
CA ILE A 281 -1.29 7.15 17.10
C ILE A 281 -0.45 7.29 18.37
N GLU A 282 0.25 6.25 18.81
CA GLU A 282 1.19 6.27 19.93
C GLU A 282 2.33 7.27 19.68
N ASP A 283 2.89 7.28 18.44
CA ASP A 283 3.92 8.25 18.04
C ASP A 283 3.40 9.69 18.06
N LYS A 284 2.18 9.92 17.55
CA LYS A 284 1.57 11.26 17.52
C LYS A 284 1.38 11.82 18.92
N ILE A 285 0.82 11.04 19.82
CA ILE A 285 0.56 11.44 21.21
C ILE A 285 1.88 11.70 21.94
N THR A 286 2.92 10.95 21.65
CA THR A 286 4.23 11.12 22.27
C THR A 286 5.00 12.35 21.74
N ARG A 287 5.00 12.53 20.40
CA ARG A 287 5.77 13.60 19.74
C ARG A 287 5.08 14.96 19.81
N PHE A 288 3.76 14.98 19.90
CA PHE A 288 2.94 16.18 19.94
C PHE A 288 2.08 16.19 21.21
N SER A 289 2.74 16.03 22.36
CA SER A 289 2.09 15.95 23.68
C SER A 289 1.38 17.23 24.09
N ASP A 290 1.72 18.35 23.46
CA ASP A 290 1.05 19.65 23.59
C ASP A 290 -0.33 19.70 22.92
N LYS A 291 -0.65 18.73 22.04
CA LYS A 291 -1.93 18.67 21.35
C LYS A 291 -2.93 17.79 22.10
N ASN A 292 -4.08 18.38 22.42
CA ASN A 292 -5.16 17.68 23.11
C ASN A 292 -6.00 16.79 22.19
N GLN A 293 -5.79 16.87 20.86
CA GLN A 293 -6.53 16.11 19.88
C GLN A 293 -5.75 15.90 18.59
N HIS A 294 -5.99 14.77 17.93
CA HIS A 294 -5.51 14.43 16.58
C HIS A 294 -6.68 14.12 15.69
N GLN A 295 -6.71 14.72 14.51
CA GLN A 295 -7.77 14.52 13.52
C GLN A 295 -7.78 13.08 12.98
N ILE A 296 -8.99 12.55 12.79
CA ILE A 296 -9.26 11.23 12.21
C ILE A 296 -10.26 11.42 11.09
N PHE A 297 -9.96 10.81 9.92
CA PHE A 297 -10.88 10.76 8.80
C PHE A 297 -11.51 9.36 8.75
N LEU A 298 -12.83 9.30 8.81
CA LEU A 298 -13.59 8.07 8.63
C LEU A 298 -13.91 7.92 7.14
N GLU A 299 -13.19 7.02 6.50
CA GLU A 299 -13.15 6.86 5.05
C GLU A 299 -13.84 5.57 4.61
N PRO A 300 -14.81 5.61 3.69
CA PRO A 300 -15.42 4.40 3.15
C PRO A 300 -14.39 3.61 2.33
N GLU A 301 -14.35 2.30 2.50
CA GLU A 301 -13.43 1.42 1.76
C GLU A 301 -14.06 0.82 0.50
N THR A 302 -15.37 0.73 0.45
CA THR A 302 -16.13 0.04 -0.60
C THR A 302 -17.41 0.79 -0.97
N SER A 303 -17.99 0.50 -2.13
CA SER A 303 -19.22 1.14 -2.61
C SER A 303 -20.47 0.69 -1.84
N ASP A 304 -20.47 -0.52 -1.25
CA ASP A 304 -21.49 -0.97 -0.30
C ASP A 304 -21.36 -0.25 1.06
N ASN A 305 -20.18 0.37 1.30
CA ASN A 305 -19.92 1.21 2.45
C ASN A 305 -20.11 0.51 3.80
N GLU A 306 -19.81 -0.78 3.87
CA GLU A 306 -19.92 -1.55 5.11
C GLU A 306 -18.72 -1.37 6.03
N SER A 307 -17.52 -1.19 5.45
CA SER A 307 -16.26 -1.01 6.15
C SER A 307 -15.77 0.43 6.11
N ILE A 308 -15.34 0.95 7.26
CA ILE A 308 -14.76 2.29 7.43
C ILE A 308 -13.30 2.18 7.85
N TYR A 309 -12.44 2.91 7.15
CA TYR A 309 -11.02 3.09 7.44
C TYR A 309 -10.82 4.39 8.25
N PRO A 310 -10.48 4.33 9.54
CA PRO A 310 -10.22 5.53 10.36
C PRO A 310 -8.78 6.02 10.12
N ASN A 311 -8.60 6.81 9.07
CA ASN A 311 -7.29 7.35 8.70
C ASN A 311 -6.76 8.31 9.76
N GLY A 312 -5.51 8.11 10.16
CA GLY A 312 -4.82 8.95 11.15
C GLY A 312 -4.65 8.30 12.52
N ILE A 313 -5.13 7.04 12.69
CA ILE A 313 -5.09 6.32 13.96
C ILE A 313 -4.47 4.91 13.83
N SER A 314 -3.46 4.76 12.96
CA SER A 314 -2.70 3.51 12.85
C SER A 314 -2.10 3.14 14.21
N THR A 315 -2.11 1.86 14.56
CA THR A 315 -1.66 1.38 15.87
C THR A 315 -1.16 -0.06 15.79
N SER A 316 -0.28 -0.44 16.70
CA SER A 316 0.09 -1.83 16.96
C SER A 316 -0.26 -2.29 18.39
N LEU A 317 -1.07 -1.54 19.11
CA LEU A 317 -1.61 -1.94 20.42
C LEU A 317 -2.44 -3.23 20.32
N PRO A 318 -2.59 -3.99 21.40
CA PRO A 318 -3.52 -5.12 21.47
C PRO A 318 -4.95 -4.72 21.10
N GLU A 319 -5.71 -5.64 20.51
CA GLU A 319 -7.08 -5.38 20.01
C GLU A 319 -8.04 -4.88 21.11
N ASP A 320 -7.93 -5.42 22.33
CA ASP A 320 -8.75 -4.99 23.46
C ASP A 320 -8.46 -3.54 23.89
N ILE A 321 -7.22 -3.08 23.70
CA ILE A 321 -6.85 -1.68 23.93
C ILE A 321 -7.33 -0.81 22.77
N GLN A 322 -7.26 -1.32 21.54
CA GLN A 322 -7.79 -0.61 20.38
C GLN A 322 -9.28 -0.29 20.55
N ILE A 323 -10.10 -1.26 20.93
CA ILE A 323 -11.53 -1.01 21.14
C ILE A 323 -11.81 -0.06 22.32
N LYS A 324 -11.01 -0.12 23.40
CA LYS A 324 -11.14 0.78 24.55
C LYS A 324 -10.91 2.24 24.16
N PHE A 325 -9.81 2.56 23.48
CA PHE A 325 -9.53 3.95 23.09
C PHE A 325 -10.44 4.44 21.95
N LEU A 326 -10.80 3.59 20.98
CA LEU A 326 -11.72 3.97 19.91
C LEU A 326 -13.07 4.41 20.46
N ARG A 327 -13.60 3.72 21.46
CA ARG A 327 -14.91 4.04 22.08
C ARG A 327 -14.92 5.33 22.91
N THR A 328 -13.79 5.96 23.13
CA THR A 328 -13.72 7.30 23.72
C THR A 328 -13.88 8.43 22.71
N ILE A 329 -13.83 8.12 21.40
CA ILE A 329 -13.86 9.08 20.32
C ILE A 329 -15.32 9.37 19.93
N GLU A 330 -15.63 10.66 19.71
CA GLU A 330 -16.97 11.09 19.32
C GLU A 330 -17.44 10.39 18.05
N GLY A 331 -18.65 9.82 18.10
CA GLY A 331 -19.27 9.04 17.03
C GLY A 331 -18.83 7.58 16.97
N LEU A 332 -17.81 7.18 17.73
CA LEU A 332 -17.29 5.81 17.80
C LEU A 332 -17.60 5.10 19.12
N GLU A 333 -18.46 5.65 19.97
CA GLU A 333 -18.75 5.15 21.33
C GLU A 333 -19.24 3.70 21.35
N ARG A 334 -19.82 3.25 20.24
CA ARG A 334 -20.35 1.89 20.08
C ARG A 334 -19.71 1.14 18.91
N CYS A 335 -18.53 1.63 18.42
CA CYS A 335 -17.91 1.05 17.26
C CYS A 335 -17.52 -0.42 17.48
N GLU A 336 -17.58 -1.18 16.40
CA GLU A 336 -17.15 -2.57 16.30
C GLU A 336 -15.96 -2.66 15.35
N ILE A 337 -14.93 -3.40 15.76
CA ILE A 337 -13.75 -3.67 14.94
C ILE A 337 -14.04 -4.90 14.08
N ILE A 338 -13.96 -4.76 12.76
CA ILE A 338 -14.03 -5.86 11.79
C ILE A 338 -12.66 -6.53 11.65
N GLN A 339 -11.59 -5.70 11.70
CA GLN A 339 -10.21 -6.11 11.59
C GLN A 339 -9.37 -5.22 12.51
N PRO A 340 -8.50 -5.76 13.37
CA PRO A 340 -7.63 -4.95 14.21
C PRO A 340 -6.58 -4.19 13.38
N GLY A 341 -6.12 -3.07 13.91
CA GLY A 341 -4.93 -2.39 13.44
C GLY A 341 -3.68 -3.21 13.78
N TYR A 342 -2.65 -3.09 12.94
CA TYR A 342 -1.39 -3.78 13.15
C TYR A 342 -0.22 -3.00 12.55
N ALA A 343 0.98 -3.27 13.02
CA ALA A 343 2.20 -2.86 12.34
C ALA A 343 2.72 -4.04 11.51
N ILE A 344 3.40 -3.73 10.41
CA ILE A 344 4.13 -4.71 9.61
C ILE A 344 5.58 -4.27 9.48
N GLU A 345 6.50 -5.17 9.76
CA GLU A 345 7.92 -5.02 9.51
C GLU A 345 8.31 -5.89 8.31
N TYR A 346 9.12 -5.35 7.40
CA TYR A 346 9.49 -6.01 6.14
C TYR A 346 10.90 -5.65 5.71
N SER A 347 11.47 -6.46 4.83
CA SER A 347 12.82 -6.26 4.29
C SER A 347 12.83 -5.30 3.11
N TYR A 348 13.85 -4.46 3.03
CA TYR A 348 14.10 -3.56 1.90
C TYR A 348 15.57 -3.60 1.50
N PHE A 349 15.85 -3.20 0.27
CA PHE A 349 17.19 -3.04 -0.26
C PHE A 349 17.62 -1.57 -0.24
N ASN A 350 18.85 -1.31 0.16
CA ASN A 350 19.39 0.04 0.13
C ASN A 350 19.40 0.56 -1.33
N PRO A 351 18.68 1.66 -1.67
CA PRO A 351 18.59 2.17 -3.03
C PRO A 351 19.94 2.64 -3.60
N THR A 352 20.95 2.88 -2.76
CA THR A 352 22.32 3.17 -3.22
C THR A 352 22.97 1.98 -3.93
N SER A 353 22.44 0.77 -3.78
CA SER A 353 22.86 -0.44 -4.49
C SER A 353 22.35 -0.52 -5.94
N LEU A 354 21.54 0.46 -6.36
CA LEU A 354 20.95 0.51 -7.71
C LEU A 354 21.67 1.53 -8.59
N HIS A 355 21.61 1.27 -9.90
CA HIS A 355 21.88 2.28 -10.93
C HIS A 355 20.66 3.21 -11.09
N SER A 356 20.83 4.32 -11.80
CA SER A 356 19.70 5.23 -12.14
C SER A 356 18.59 4.57 -12.96
N SER A 357 18.89 3.46 -13.63
CA SER A 357 17.93 2.59 -14.34
C SER A 357 17.13 1.66 -13.42
N LEU A 358 17.36 1.70 -12.11
CA LEU A 358 16.88 0.75 -11.09
C LEU A 358 17.40 -0.69 -11.25
N ALA A 359 18.35 -0.93 -12.15
CA ALA A 359 19.09 -2.18 -12.19
C ALA A 359 20.03 -2.27 -10.99
N THR A 360 20.19 -3.47 -10.41
CA THR A 360 21.13 -3.67 -9.33
C THR A 360 22.58 -3.56 -9.84
N LYS A 361 23.47 -2.99 -9.03
CA LYS A 361 24.90 -2.86 -9.37
C LYS A 361 25.62 -4.20 -9.48
N THR A 362 25.06 -5.26 -8.87
CA THR A 362 25.61 -6.61 -8.89
C THR A 362 25.13 -7.43 -10.10
N ASN A 363 23.93 -7.15 -10.62
CA ASN A 363 23.31 -7.90 -11.72
C ASN A 363 22.50 -6.96 -12.62
N ASN A 364 23.02 -6.64 -13.79
CA ASN A 364 22.42 -5.66 -14.72
C ASN A 364 21.05 -6.08 -15.28
N ASN A 365 20.63 -7.31 -15.12
CA ASN A 365 19.32 -7.81 -15.54
C ASN A 365 18.36 -8.09 -14.37
N LEU A 366 18.69 -7.63 -13.16
CA LEU A 366 17.83 -7.61 -11.97
C LEU A 366 17.50 -6.18 -11.59
N PHE A 367 16.22 -5.88 -11.54
CA PHE A 367 15.68 -4.55 -11.21
C PHE A 367 14.84 -4.64 -9.93
N PHE A 368 14.91 -3.60 -9.11
CA PHE A 368 14.05 -3.46 -7.94
C PHE A 368 13.14 -2.24 -8.12
N ALA A 369 11.85 -2.38 -7.80
CA ALA A 369 10.89 -1.30 -7.91
C ALA A 369 9.89 -1.32 -6.76
N GLY A 370 9.40 -0.12 -6.41
CA GLY A 370 8.42 0.10 -5.37
C GLY A 370 9.02 0.09 -3.96
N GLN A 371 8.20 -0.26 -2.99
CA GLN A 371 8.48 -0.11 -1.57
C GLN A 371 9.72 -0.85 -1.07
N ILE A 372 10.14 -1.91 -1.74
CA ILE A 372 11.37 -2.65 -1.42
C ILE A 372 12.65 -1.82 -1.60
N ASN A 373 12.58 -0.67 -2.27
CA ASN A 373 13.70 0.27 -2.41
C ASN A 373 13.77 1.28 -1.26
N GLY A 374 13.01 1.10 -0.18
CA GLY A 374 12.93 2.05 0.91
C GLY A 374 12.12 3.31 0.58
N THR A 375 11.40 3.33 -0.53
CA THR A 375 10.43 4.37 -0.89
C THR A 375 9.14 4.20 -0.09
N THR A 376 8.28 5.21 -0.14
CA THR A 376 7.12 5.26 0.72
C THR A 376 5.84 5.40 -0.07
N GLY A 377 4.77 4.85 0.50
CA GLY A 377 3.47 4.86 -0.11
C GLY A 377 3.32 3.79 -1.18
N TYR A 378 2.09 3.53 -1.56
CA TYR A 378 1.80 2.50 -2.56
C TYR A 378 1.73 3.07 -3.97
N GLU A 379 1.52 4.35 -4.05
CA GLU A 379 1.36 5.14 -5.25
C GLU A 379 2.69 5.75 -5.76
N GLU A 380 3.76 5.42 -5.10
CA GLU A 380 5.13 5.84 -5.45
C GLU A 380 5.89 4.64 -6.05
#